data_40f277dea9c06f37ad010baee2e09876
#
_entry.id   40f277dea9c06f37ad010baee2e09876
#
_cell.length_a   1.000
_cell.length_b   1.000
_cell.length_c   1.000
_cell.angle_alpha   90.00
_cell.angle_beta   90.00
_cell.angle_gamma   90.00
#
_symmetry.space_group_name_H-M   'P 1'
#
loop_
_entity.id
_entity.type
_entity.pdbx_description
1 polymer ?
#
loop_
_entity_poly.entity_id
_entity_poly.type
_entity_poly.pdbx_seq_one_letter_code
_entity_poly.pdbx_strand_id
1 'polypeptide(L)'
;EVYVSDKQLAAQENAVNVEMGIVPNGYAWIFPKKDHLSCGIGTALTKINKFKDLLYYYLDNHPNTKNYKKLILKGHPLPHSYSVELVINTERAVLVGDAASVVDPLSGEGIYYAMKTAEIAVKHILKKISKNLSLDNYSDEINKTIRSDLYYSDKFARLFYKFPKLTYDLGVANPIVNKKFQDLLRGKTTYKEMYEILKPIYSNKFTQATLKLADKIKQKFIK
;
A
#
# COMPACT_ATOMS: atom_id res chain seq x y z
N GLU A 1 12.27 -0.69 -14.41
CA GLU A 1 13.71 -0.66 -14.21
C GLU A 1 14.28 0.54 -14.96
N VAL A 2 14.98 1.43 -14.27
CA VAL A 2 15.53 2.69 -14.81
C VAL A 2 17.03 2.67 -14.62
N TYR A 3 17.76 2.55 -15.72
CA TYR A 3 19.21 2.52 -15.71
C TYR A 3 19.75 3.95 -15.82
N VAL A 4 20.40 4.40 -14.80
CA VAL A 4 20.90 5.77 -14.62
C VAL A 4 22.43 5.82 -14.62
N SER A 5 23.01 7.00 -14.45
CA SER A 5 24.47 7.12 -14.24
C SER A 5 24.87 6.63 -12.85
N ASP A 6 26.15 6.22 -12.69
CA ASP A 6 26.68 5.75 -11.41
C ASP A 6 26.52 6.82 -10.30
N LYS A 7 26.65 8.09 -10.66
CA LYS A 7 26.43 9.23 -9.76
C LYS A 7 24.99 9.27 -9.25
N GLN A 8 24.00 9.05 -10.12
CA GLN A 8 22.58 9.04 -9.73
C GLN A 8 22.25 7.80 -8.91
N LEU A 9 22.81 6.65 -9.25
CA LEU A 9 22.66 5.41 -8.50
C LEU A 9 23.22 5.55 -7.09
N ALA A 10 24.45 6.06 -6.94
CA ALA A 10 25.07 6.31 -5.65
C ALA A 10 24.30 7.34 -4.80
N ALA A 11 23.74 8.38 -5.41
CA ALA A 11 22.93 9.37 -4.71
C ALA A 11 21.65 8.76 -4.10
N GLN A 12 21.20 7.60 -4.58
CA GLN A 12 20.00 6.90 -4.10
C GLN A 12 20.30 5.68 -3.23
N GLU A 13 21.59 5.28 -3.09
CA GLU A 13 22.01 3.99 -2.52
C GLU A 13 21.39 3.66 -1.15
N ASN A 14 21.27 4.65 -0.26
CA ASN A 14 20.76 4.47 1.11
C ASN A 14 19.39 5.11 1.33
N ALA A 15 18.66 5.42 0.28
CA ALA A 15 17.38 6.09 0.37
C ALA A 15 16.28 5.38 -0.45
N VAL A 16 15.09 5.31 0.10
CA VAL A 16 13.86 4.97 -0.62
C VAL A 16 13.00 6.23 -0.71
N ASN A 17 12.60 6.59 -1.91
CA ASN A 17 11.68 7.70 -2.12
C ASN A 17 10.29 7.17 -2.36
N VAL A 18 9.33 7.73 -1.64
CA VAL A 18 7.90 7.55 -1.88
C VAL A 18 7.29 8.95 -1.96
N GLU A 19 6.74 9.28 -3.11
CA GLU A 19 6.26 10.62 -3.42
C GLU A 19 4.75 10.62 -3.67
N MET A 20 4.06 11.44 -2.88
CA MET A 20 2.62 11.62 -2.97
C MET A 20 2.26 12.83 -3.83
N GLY A 21 1.08 12.78 -4.46
CA GLY A 21 0.60 13.90 -5.29
C GLY A 21 1.04 13.87 -6.75
N ILE A 22 1.92 12.94 -7.14
CA ILE A 22 2.30 12.69 -8.53
C ILE A 22 1.16 11.99 -9.28
N VAL A 23 0.52 11.04 -8.63
CA VAL A 23 -0.55 10.22 -9.21
C VAL A 23 -1.83 10.37 -8.40
N PRO A 24 -2.99 10.61 -9.02
CA PRO A 24 -4.26 10.61 -8.30
C PRO A 24 -4.52 9.27 -7.60
N ASN A 25 -4.91 9.32 -6.33
CA ASN A 25 -5.16 8.16 -5.48
C ASN A 25 -4.01 7.13 -5.49
N GLY A 26 -2.78 7.64 -5.44
CA GLY A 26 -1.61 6.79 -5.51
C GLY A 26 -0.33 7.50 -5.13
N TYR A 27 0.79 6.87 -5.46
CA TYR A 27 2.12 7.40 -5.20
C TYR A 27 3.11 6.99 -6.29
N ALA A 28 4.23 7.70 -6.34
CA ALA A 28 5.41 7.33 -7.11
C ALA A 28 6.51 6.82 -6.18
N TRP A 29 7.42 5.99 -6.69
CA TRP A 29 8.53 5.49 -5.91
C TRP A 29 9.83 5.45 -6.69
N ILE A 30 10.96 5.56 -5.97
CA ILE A 30 12.31 5.27 -6.46
C ILE A 30 13.02 4.45 -5.40
N PHE A 31 13.32 3.20 -5.72
CA PHE A 31 14.02 2.25 -4.85
C PHE A 31 15.34 1.85 -5.48
N PRO A 32 16.47 1.94 -4.77
CA PRO A 32 17.76 1.52 -5.28
C PRO A 32 17.82 0.00 -5.46
N LYS A 33 18.45 -0.41 -6.55
CA LYS A 33 18.88 -1.77 -6.81
C LYS A 33 20.39 -1.74 -7.07
N LYS A 34 21.01 -2.91 -7.23
CA LYS A 34 22.46 -3.03 -7.39
C LYS A 34 23.00 -2.25 -8.59
N ASP A 35 22.28 -2.25 -9.72
CA ASP A 35 22.72 -1.74 -11.01
C ASP A 35 21.71 -0.81 -11.70
N HIS A 36 20.56 -0.58 -11.09
CA HIS A 36 19.49 0.27 -11.60
C HIS A 36 18.61 0.81 -10.46
N LEU A 37 17.67 1.68 -10.80
CA LEU A 37 16.60 2.11 -9.90
C LEU A 37 15.30 1.39 -10.28
N SER A 38 14.59 0.84 -9.29
CA SER A 38 13.21 0.43 -9.45
C SER A 38 12.33 1.64 -9.23
N CYS A 39 11.84 2.23 -10.31
CA CYS A 39 10.96 3.39 -10.26
C CYS A 39 9.58 3.03 -10.79
N GLY A 40 8.57 3.65 -10.25
CA GLY A 40 7.23 3.42 -10.74
C GLY A 40 6.19 4.37 -10.16
N ILE A 41 4.98 4.16 -10.63
CA ILE A 41 3.77 4.81 -10.12
C ILE A 41 2.70 3.75 -9.89
N GLY A 42 1.96 3.90 -8.81
CA GLY A 42 0.82 3.05 -8.47
C GLY A 42 -0.42 3.89 -8.18
N THR A 43 -1.60 3.33 -8.43
CA THR A 43 -2.87 3.99 -8.13
C THR A 43 -3.94 2.98 -7.74
N ALA A 44 -4.82 3.39 -6.84
CA ALA A 44 -6.03 2.65 -6.50
C ALA A 44 -7.21 2.91 -7.46
N LEU A 45 -7.05 3.79 -8.45
CA LEU A 45 -8.06 4.04 -9.47
C LEU A 45 -8.02 2.96 -10.56
N THR A 46 -9.19 2.44 -10.94
CA THR A 46 -9.31 1.42 -11.98
C THR A 46 -9.07 1.95 -13.39
N LYS A 47 -9.19 3.26 -13.60
CA LYS A 47 -8.95 3.92 -14.88
C LYS A 47 -8.28 5.26 -14.66
N ILE A 48 -7.12 5.47 -15.26
CA ILE A 48 -6.45 6.75 -15.39
C ILE A 48 -6.08 6.95 -16.86
N ASN A 49 -6.52 8.06 -17.44
CA ASN A 49 -6.08 8.46 -18.76
C ASN A 49 -4.59 8.81 -18.72
N LYS A 50 -3.83 8.39 -19.75
CA LYS A 50 -2.41 8.72 -19.89
C LYS A 50 -1.55 8.28 -18.70
N PHE A 51 -1.86 7.13 -18.07
CA PHE A 51 -1.11 6.64 -16.91
C PHE A 51 0.38 6.51 -17.19
N LYS A 52 0.76 6.03 -18.39
CA LYS A 52 2.18 5.94 -18.78
C LYS A 52 2.83 7.32 -18.93
N ASP A 53 2.09 8.32 -19.42
CA ASP A 53 2.63 9.68 -19.59
C ASP A 53 2.97 10.30 -18.23
N LEU A 54 2.21 9.99 -17.17
CA LEU A 54 2.53 10.40 -15.81
C LEU A 54 3.85 9.77 -15.32
N LEU A 55 4.10 8.50 -15.67
CA LEU A 55 5.37 7.85 -15.33
C LEU A 55 6.54 8.50 -16.08
N TYR A 56 6.41 8.72 -17.38
CA TYR A 56 7.46 9.41 -18.15
C TYR A 56 7.71 10.81 -17.61
N TYR A 57 6.65 11.59 -17.38
CA TYR A 57 6.77 12.92 -16.79
C TYR A 57 7.53 12.87 -15.44
N TYR A 58 7.20 11.92 -14.57
CA TYR A 58 7.88 11.74 -13.29
C TYR A 58 9.38 11.43 -13.49
N LEU A 59 9.71 10.45 -14.35
CA LEU A 59 11.08 10.03 -14.59
C LEU A 59 11.93 11.14 -15.24
N ASP A 60 11.36 11.89 -16.16
CA ASP A 60 12.05 12.95 -16.92
C ASP A 60 12.33 14.20 -16.06
N ASN A 61 11.53 14.43 -15.02
CA ASN A 61 11.66 15.61 -14.16
C ASN A 61 12.32 15.34 -12.80
N HIS A 62 12.42 14.10 -12.36
CA HIS A 62 13.03 13.80 -11.06
C HIS A 62 14.58 13.81 -11.14
N PRO A 63 15.29 14.48 -10.21
CA PRO A 63 16.76 14.64 -10.25
C PRO A 63 17.54 13.33 -10.40
N ASN A 64 17.06 12.27 -9.72
CA ASN A 64 17.76 10.98 -9.69
C ASN A 64 17.44 10.07 -10.89
N THR A 65 16.47 10.45 -11.73
CA THR A 65 16.09 9.63 -12.90
C THR A 65 16.21 10.36 -14.22
N LYS A 66 16.13 11.69 -14.25
CA LYS A 66 16.25 12.45 -15.50
C LYS A 66 17.49 12.06 -16.30
N ASN A 67 17.35 12.00 -17.63
CA ASN A 67 18.41 11.57 -18.55
C ASN A 67 18.85 10.11 -18.31
N TYR A 68 17.93 9.22 -17.92
CA TYR A 68 18.22 7.79 -17.79
C TYR A 68 18.73 7.20 -19.10
N LYS A 69 19.63 6.21 -18.98
CA LYS A 69 20.28 5.55 -20.13
C LYS A 69 19.38 4.52 -20.81
N LYS A 70 18.53 3.84 -20.02
CA LYS A 70 17.64 2.77 -20.48
C LYS A 70 16.44 2.66 -19.56
N LEU A 71 15.28 2.34 -20.13
CA LEU A 71 14.04 2.07 -19.40
C LEU A 71 13.47 0.74 -19.82
N ILE A 72 13.12 -0.12 -18.83
CA ILE A 72 12.37 -1.35 -19.05
C ILE A 72 11.07 -1.21 -18.27
N LEU A 73 9.96 -1.17 -19.01
CA LEU A 73 8.62 -1.03 -18.43
C LEU A 73 8.03 -2.40 -18.08
N LYS A 74 7.50 -2.50 -16.87
CA LYS A 74 6.67 -3.62 -16.40
C LYS A 74 5.44 -3.03 -15.71
N GLY A 75 4.33 -3.71 -15.78
CA GLY A 75 3.11 -3.29 -15.09
C GLY A 75 2.23 -4.49 -14.79
N HIS A 76 1.63 -4.48 -13.61
CA HIS A 76 0.73 -5.53 -13.17
C HIS A 76 -0.39 -4.91 -12.33
N PRO A 77 -1.65 -5.30 -12.52
CA PRO A 77 -2.73 -4.95 -11.60
C PRO A 77 -2.54 -5.72 -10.29
N LEU A 78 -2.68 -5.01 -9.16
CA LEU A 78 -2.67 -5.63 -7.85
C LEU A 78 -4.11 -5.92 -7.43
N PRO A 79 -4.44 -7.16 -7.09
CA PRO A 79 -5.76 -7.50 -6.58
C PRO A 79 -5.88 -7.01 -5.14
N HIS A 80 -6.75 -6.07 -4.91
CA HIS A 80 -7.13 -5.66 -3.58
C HIS A 80 -8.64 -5.77 -3.41
N SER A 81 -9.05 -6.45 -2.36
CA SER A 81 -10.45 -6.50 -1.95
C SER A 81 -10.57 -5.96 -0.54
N TYR A 82 -11.47 -5.02 -0.35
CA TYR A 82 -11.74 -4.39 0.93
C TYR A 82 -12.83 -5.10 1.74
N SER A 83 -13.35 -6.21 1.22
CA SER A 83 -14.26 -7.07 1.97
C SER A 83 -13.51 -7.75 3.12
N VAL A 84 -14.06 -7.68 4.32
CA VAL A 84 -13.48 -8.36 5.49
C VAL A 84 -13.65 -9.87 5.35
N GLU A 85 -14.74 -10.30 4.71
CA GLU A 85 -15.04 -11.71 4.53
C GLU A 85 -14.87 -12.13 3.08
N LEU A 86 -14.03 -13.11 2.85
CA LEU A 86 -13.79 -13.72 1.55
C LEU A 86 -13.53 -15.21 1.73
N VAL A 87 -14.18 -16.04 0.93
CA VAL A 87 -13.89 -17.46 0.86
C VAL A 87 -12.72 -17.65 -0.12
N ILE A 88 -11.58 -18.10 0.39
CA ILE A 88 -10.32 -18.27 -0.34
C ILE A 88 -9.80 -19.70 -0.29
N ASN A 89 -10.66 -20.64 0.05
CA ASN A 89 -10.38 -22.08 0.02
C ASN A 89 -11.56 -22.87 -0.55
N THR A 90 -11.23 -24.06 -0.98
CA THR A 90 -12.18 -25.13 -1.24
C THR A 90 -11.78 -26.34 -0.40
N GLU A 91 -12.50 -27.45 -0.54
CA GLU A 91 -12.12 -28.71 0.12
C GLU A 91 -10.68 -29.14 -0.19
N ARG A 92 -10.14 -28.82 -1.37
CA ARG A 92 -8.86 -29.34 -1.90
C ARG A 92 -7.86 -28.27 -2.30
N ALA A 93 -8.19 -26.98 -2.17
CA ALA A 93 -7.32 -25.88 -2.58
C ALA A 93 -7.44 -24.71 -1.62
N VAL A 94 -6.35 -23.96 -1.48
CA VAL A 94 -6.29 -22.68 -0.74
C VAL A 94 -5.61 -21.63 -1.62
N LEU A 95 -6.06 -20.38 -1.53
CA LEU A 95 -5.41 -19.24 -2.18
C LEU A 95 -4.49 -18.56 -1.18
N VAL A 96 -3.35 -18.06 -1.65
CA VAL A 96 -2.36 -17.32 -0.83
C VAL A 96 -1.91 -16.05 -1.56
N GLY A 97 -1.38 -15.07 -0.84
CA GLY A 97 -0.84 -13.83 -1.40
C GLY A 97 -1.87 -13.07 -2.23
N ASP A 98 -1.43 -12.58 -3.38
CA ASP A 98 -2.27 -11.79 -4.30
C ASP A 98 -3.53 -12.57 -4.75
N ALA A 99 -3.42 -13.87 -4.95
CA ALA A 99 -4.58 -14.71 -5.29
C ALA A 99 -5.64 -14.71 -4.16
N ALA A 100 -5.24 -14.51 -2.91
CA ALA A 100 -6.13 -14.35 -1.76
C ALA A 100 -6.58 -12.89 -1.53
N SER A 101 -6.22 -11.95 -2.42
CA SER A 101 -6.52 -10.52 -2.31
C SER A 101 -6.08 -9.92 -0.96
N VAL A 102 -4.85 -10.21 -0.53
CA VAL A 102 -4.25 -9.72 0.71
C VAL A 102 -3.13 -8.70 0.48
N VAL A 103 -3.24 -7.89 -0.55
CA VAL A 103 -2.35 -6.75 -0.77
C VAL A 103 -2.79 -5.58 0.13
N ASP A 104 -1.83 -4.93 0.77
CA ASP A 104 -2.09 -3.75 1.60
C ASP A 104 -2.60 -2.58 0.77
N PRO A 105 -3.80 -2.06 1.05
CA PRO A 105 -4.40 -0.97 0.27
C PRO A 105 -3.66 0.37 0.35
N LEU A 106 -2.93 0.62 1.43
CA LEU A 106 -2.21 1.89 1.63
C LEU A 106 -0.84 1.88 0.96
N SER A 107 -0.07 0.81 1.18
CA SER A 107 1.32 0.72 0.74
C SER A 107 1.51 -0.06 -0.56
N GLY A 108 0.55 -0.91 -0.95
CA GLY A 108 0.72 -1.88 -2.04
C GLY A 108 1.60 -3.08 -1.64
N GLU A 109 1.92 -3.25 -0.33
CA GLU A 109 2.72 -4.36 0.18
C GLU A 109 1.97 -5.68 0.01
N GLY A 110 2.57 -6.63 -0.70
CA GLY A 110 2.01 -7.96 -0.91
C GLY A 110 2.93 -9.09 -0.43
N ILE A 111 4.25 -8.87 -0.42
CA ILE A 111 5.25 -9.92 -0.14
C ILE A 111 5.11 -10.46 1.28
N TYR A 112 5.01 -9.59 2.26
CA TYR A 112 4.82 -9.96 3.66
C TYR A 112 3.53 -10.80 3.84
N TYR A 113 2.43 -10.34 3.25
CA TYR A 113 1.14 -11.04 3.35
C TYR A 113 1.12 -12.34 2.57
N ALA A 114 1.83 -12.45 1.44
CA ALA A 114 2.02 -13.69 0.72
C ALA A 114 2.74 -14.73 1.59
N MET A 115 3.82 -14.34 2.26
CA MET A 115 4.54 -15.22 3.20
C MET A 115 3.68 -15.63 4.38
N LYS A 116 2.92 -14.70 4.99
CA LYS A 116 2.03 -14.98 6.12
C LYS A 116 0.88 -15.92 5.75
N THR A 117 0.24 -15.68 4.63
CA THR A 117 -0.83 -16.59 4.16
C THR A 117 -0.31 -17.96 3.81
N ALA A 118 0.89 -18.07 3.23
CA ALA A 118 1.54 -19.34 2.97
C ALA A 118 1.85 -20.11 4.27
N GLU A 119 2.35 -19.42 5.31
CA GLU A 119 2.58 -20.04 6.64
C GLU A 119 1.30 -20.63 7.22
N ILE A 120 0.19 -19.87 7.17
CA ILE A 120 -1.13 -20.33 7.64
C ILE A 120 -1.63 -21.50 6.79
N ALA A 121 -1.50 -21.40 5.46
CA ALA A 121 -1.91 -22.45 4.53
C ALA A 121 -1.21 -23.78 4.84
N VAL A 122 0.11 -23.76 5.04
CA VAL A 122 0.88 -24.95 5.39
C VAL A 122 0.37 -25.60 6.68
N LYS A 123 0.04 -24.83 7.72
CA LYS A 123 -0.52 -25.35 8.97
C LYS A 123 -1.86 -26.09 8.74
N HIS A 124 -2.75 -25.53 7.92
CA HIS A 124 -4.03 -26.14 7.58
C HIS A 124 -3.85 -27.39 6.71
N ILE A 125 -2.98 -27.35 5.71
CA ILE A 125 -2.68 -28.48 4.82
C ILE A 125 -2.10 -29.66 5.62
N LEU A 126 -1.14 -29.40 6.53
CA LEU A 126 -0.56 -30.43 7.38
C LEU A 126 -1.61 -31.08 8.29
N LYS A 127 -2.52 -30.29 8.89
CA LYS A 127 -3.63 -30.81 9.69
C LYS A 127 -4.57 -31.69 8.84
N LYS A 128 -4.87 -31.27 7.60
CA LYS A 128 -5.67 -32.07 6.67
C LYS A 128 -5.01 -33.41 6.36
N ILE A 129 -3.73 -33.41 6.02
CA ILE A 129 -2.99 -34.62 5.66
C ILE A 129 -2.84 -35.57 6.85
N SER A 130 -2.44 -35.05 8.01
CA SER A 130 -2.11 -35.88 9.18
C SER A 130 -3.32 -36.30 10.01
N LYS A 131 -4.40 -35.51 10.03
CA LYS A 131 -5.57 -35.71 10.88
C LYS A 131 -6.89 -35.77 10.14
N ASN A 132 -6.85 -35.76 8.81
CA ASN A 132 -8.02 -35.69 7.93
C ASN A 132 -9.02 -34.57 8.29
N LEU A 133 -8.50 -33.41 8.76
CA LEU A 133 -9.33 -32.25 9.07
C LEU A 133 -9.69 -31.47 7.81
N SER A 134 -10.81 -30.73 7.86
CA SER A 134 -11.23 -29.86 6.76
C SER A 134 -10.32 -28.64 6.62
N LEU A 135 -10.27 -28.05 5.41
CA LEU A 135 -9.68 -26.73 5.14
C LEU A 135 -10.65 -25.57 5.42
N ASP A 136 -11.87 -25.83 5.86
CA ASP A 136 -12.94 -24.84 5.97
C ASP A 136 -12.56 -23.64 6.87
N ASN A 137 -11.80 -23.89 7.94
CA ASN A 137 -11.36 -22.83 8.84
C ASN A 137 -10.19 -21.95 8.30
N TYR A 138 -9.65 -22.26 7.11
CA TYR A 138 -8.54 -21.48 6.54
C TYR A 138 -8.96 -20.05 6.22
N SER A 139 -10.07 -19.89 5.48
CA SER A 139 -10.61 -18.57 5.15
C SER A 139 -10.92 -17.75 6.41
N ASP A 140 -11.51 -18.38 7.43
CA ASP A 140 -11.83 -17.72 8.69
C ASP A 140 -10.59 -17.21 9.42
N GLU A 141 -9.51 -18.00 9.45
CA GLU A 141 -8.25 -17.58 10.07
C GLU A 141 -7.65 -16.38 9.34
N ILE A 142 -7.59 -16.41 8.00
CA ILE A 142 -7.10 -15.28 7.19
C ILE A 142 -7.99 -14.05 7.36
N ASN A 143 -9.30 -14.19 7.33
CA ASN A 143 -10.25 -13.10 7.53
C ASN A 143 -10.06 -12.43 8.89
N LYS A 144 -9.89 -13.21 9.96
CA LYS A 144 -9.72 -12.70 11.32
C LYS A 144 -8.35 -12.08 11.57
N THR A 145 -7.27 -12.67 11.03
CA THR A 145 -5.90 -12.27 11.38
C THR A 145 -5.32 -11.23 10.43
N ILE A 146 -5.55 -11.37 9.12
CA ILE A 146 -4.94 -10.52 8.09
C ILE A 146 -5.95 -9.51 7.55
N ARG A 147 -7.07 -9.99 7.02
CA ARG A 147 -8.01 -9.11 6.31
C ARG A 147 -8.69 -8.11 7.24
N SER A 148 -8.94 -8.48 8.51
CA SER A 148 -9.45 -7.56 9.52
C SER A 148 -8.52 -6.37 9.75
N ASP A 149 -7.20 -6.54 9.66
CA ASP A 149 -6.23 -5.45 9.78
C ASP A 149 -6.13 -4.66 8.48
N LEU A 150 -6.11 -5.31 7.31
CA LEU A 150 -6.14 -4.66 5.99
C LEU A 150 -7.39 -3.79 5.78
N TYR A 151 -8.52 -4.12 6.42
CA TYR A 151 -9.69 -3.26 6.45
C TYR A 151 -9.40 -1.88 7.06
N TYR A 152 -8.57 -1.83 8.11
CA TYR A 152 -8.13 -0.55 8.70
C TYR A 152 -7.09 0.15 7.81
N SER A 153 -6.21 -0.60 7.15
CA SER A 153 -5.33 -0.04 6.12
C SER A 153 -6.13 0.65 5.00
N ASP A 154 -7.22 0.04 4.52
CA ASP A 154 -8.10 0.67 3.54
C ASP A 154 -8.70 2.00 4.03
N LYS A 155 -9.11 2.08 5.28
CA LYS A 155 -9.59 3.36 5.86
C LYS A 155 -8.53 4.44 5.84
N PHE A 156 -7.28 4.10 6.17
CA PHE A 156 -6.16 5.03 6.05
C PHE A 156 -5.87 5.41 4.60
N ALA A 157 -5.85 4.45 3.69
CA ALA A 157 -5.63 4.67 2.27
C ALA A 157 -6.66 5.65 1.67
N ARG A 158 -7.96 5.44 1.95
CA ARG A 158 -9.03 6.34 1.50
C ARG A 158 -8.87 7.75 2.03
N LEU A 159 -8.50 7.92 3.29
CA LEU A 159 -8.27 9.23 3.88
C LEU A 159 -7.02 9.88 3.28
N PHE A 160 -5.92 9.12 3.20
CA PHE A 160 -4.64 9.59 2.72
C PHE A 160 -4.70 10.03 1.26
N TYR A 161 -5.25 9.19 0.40
CA TYR A 161 -5.35 9.50 -1.03
C TYR A 161 -6.40 10.57 -1.35
N LYS A 162 -7.44 10.70 -0.50
CA LYS A 162 -8.44 11.76 -0.66
C LYS A 162 -7.87 13.14 -0.30
N PHE A 163 -7.04 13.24 0.74
CA PHE A 163 -6.51 14.49 1.29
C PHE A 163 -4.98 14.40 1.54
N PRO A 164 -4.16 14.19 0.50
CA PRO A 164 -2.74 13.86 0.67
C PRO A 164 -1.96 14.94 1.44
N LYS A 165 -2.18 16.23 1.17
CA LYS A 165 -1.51 17.31 1.88
C LYS A 165 -1.91 17.35 3.36
N LEU A 166 -3.20 17.30 3.66
CA LEU A 166 -3.70 17.37 5.04
C LEU A 166 -3.21 16.16 5.86
N THR A 167 -3.25 14.97 5.29
CA THR A 167 -2.80 13.75 5.95
C THR A 167 -1.29 13.68 6.08
N TYR A 168 -0.54 14.30 5.16
CA TYR A 168 0.89 14.50 5.34
C TYR A 168 1.18 15.43 6.52
N ASP A 169 0.57 16.61 6.56
CA ASP A 169 0.80 17.61 7.59
C ASP A 169 0.38 17.12 8.99
N LEU A 170 -0.77 16.46 9.12
CA LEU A 170 -1.28 15.94 10.39
C LEU A 170 -0.72 14.56 10.78
N GLY A 171 -0.29 13.78 9.81
CA GLY A 171 0.18 12.41 9.97
C GLY A 171 1.70 12.32 9.87
N VAL A 172 2.23 12.35 8.65
CA VAL A 172 3.64 12.07 8.39
C VAL A 172 4.56 13.12 9.03
N ALA A 173 4.20 14.40 8.99
CA ALA A 173 4.96 15.47 9.61
C ALA A 173 4.82 15.51 11.14
N ASN A 174 3.84 14.83 11.72
CA ASN A 174 3.65 14.76 13.17
C ASN A 174 4.58 13.68 13.76
N PRO A 175 5.51 14.00 14.68
CA PRO A 175 6.49 13.04 15.20
C PRO A 175 5.87 11.81 15.88
N ILE A 176 4.73 11.97 16.57
CA ILE A 176 4.03 10.88 17.26
C ILE A 176 3.42 9.92 16.24
N VAL A 177 2.73 10.45 15.24
CA VAL A 177 2.11 9.64 14.18
C VAL A 177 3.16 8.98 13.30
N ASN A 178 4.23 9.71 12.96
CA ASN A 178 5.36 9.18 12.20
C ASN A 178 6.03 8.00 12.92
N LYS A 179 6.27 8.13 14.24
CA LYS A 179 6.79 7.03 15.07
C LYS A 179 5.89 5.79 15.00
N LYS A 180 4.58 5.96 15.09
CA LYS A 180 3.63 4.86 14.98
C LYS A 180 3.64 4.21 13.59
N PHE A 181 3.80 5.03 12.54
CA PHE A 181 3.97 4.53 11.18
C PHE A 181 5.25 3.69 11.02
N GLN A 182 6.36 4.15 11.61
CA GLN A 182 7.61 3.37 11.64
C GLN A 182 7.43 2.05 12.41
N ASP A 183 6.70 2.06 13.51
CA ASP A 183 6.41 0.85 14.29
C ASP A 183 5.52 -0.12 13.51
N LEU A 184 4.57 0.39 12.71
CA LEU A 184 3.75 -0.40 11.78
C LEU A 184 4.63 -1.09 10.72
N LEU A 185 5.49 -0.33 10.03
CA LEU A 185 6.42 -0.86 9.02
C LEU A 185 7.39 -1.92 9.58
N ARG A 186 7.66 -1.87 10.89
CA ARG A 186 8.49 -2.86 11.60
C ARG A 186 7.69 -4.04 12.17
N GLY A 187 6.39 -4.09 11.92
CA GLY A 187 5.50 -5.11 12.47
C GLY A 187 5.32 -5.06 14.00
N LYS A 188 5.59 -3.91 14.64
CA LYS A 188 5.45 -3.71 16.11
C LYS A 188 4.07 -3.26 16.53
N THR A 189 3.22 -2.87 15.58
CA THR A 189 1.82 -2.47 15.77
C THR A 189 1.02 -2.86 14.54
N THR A 190 -0.30 -2.83 14.63
CA THR A 190 -1.23 -3.14 13.54
C THR A 190 -1.94 -1.89 13.06
N TYR A 191 -2.54 -1.94 11.89
CA TYR A 191 -3.41 -0.85 11.40
C TYR A 191 -4.61 -0.63 12.32
N LYS A 192 -5.17 -1.70 12.87
CA LYS A 192 -6.26 -1.62 13.83
C LYS A 192 -5.87 -0.86 15.08
N GLU A 193 -4.74 -1.22 15.70
CA GLU A 193 -4.23 -0.53 16.89
C GLU A 193 -3.92 0.95 16.60
N MET A 194 -3.29 1.22 15.46
CA MET A 194 -3.03 2.59 15.03
C MET A 194 -4.33 3.39 14.82
N TYR A 195 -5.36 2.76 14.25
CA TYR A 195 -6.67 3.38 14.06
C TYR A 195 -7.32 3.76 15.40
N GLU A 196 -7.32 2.88 16.38
CA GLU A 196 -7.90 3.15 17.71
C GLU A 196 -7.15 4.29 18.42
N ILE A 197 -5.83 4.36 18.30
CA ILE A 197 -5.00 5.46 18.86
C ILE A 197 -5.35 6.80 18.17
N LEU A 198 -5.53 6.80 16.87
CA LEU A 198 -5.77 8.03 16.09
C LEU A 198 -7.25 8.43 16.02
N LYS A 199 -8.17 7.52 16.31
CA LYS A 199 -9.61 7.74 16.26
C LYS A 199 -10.07 8.99 17.04
N PRO A 200 -9.60 9.29 18.27
CA PRO A 200 -9.97 10.50 18.98
C PRO A 200 -9.57 11.78 18.24
N ILE A 201 -8.43 11.75 17.53
CA ILE A 201 -7.94 12.89 16.73
C ILE A 201 -8.87 13.12 15.53
N TYR A 202 -9.26 12.05 14.82
CA TYR A 202 -10.14 12.14 13.65
C TYR A 202 -11.61 12.41 14.02
N SER A 203 -12.05 12.00 15.22
CA SER A 203 -13.41 12.25 15.71
C SER A 203 -13.60 13.64 16.29
N ASN A 204 -12.54 14.41 16.50
CA ASN A 204 -12.62 15.78 16.99
C ASN A 204 -13.40 16.65 16.01
N LYS A 205 -14.35 17.46 16.52
CA LYS A 205 -15.19 18.36 15.72
C LYS A 205 -14.38 19.31 14.83
N PHE A 206 -13.23 19.79 15.30
CA PHE A 206 -12.33 20.67 14.52
C PHE A 206 -11.75 19.91 13.31
N THR A 207 -11.22 18.72 13.52
CA THR A 207 -10.67 17.88 12.43
C THR A 207 -11.74 17.53 11.41
N GLN A 208 -12.95 17.19 11.87
CA GLN A 208 -14.10 16.92 10.98
C GLN A 208 -14.52 18.15 10.17
N ALA A 209 -14.50 19.33 10.77
CA ALA A 209 -14.81 20.58 10.08
C ALA A 209 -13.75 20.89 9.00
N THR A 210 -12.47 20.68 9.32
CA THR A 210 -11.35 20.86 8.37
C THR A 210 -11.43 19.90 7.20
N LEU A 211 -11.76 18.63 7.44
CA LEU A 211 -11.95 17.63 6.39
C LEU A 211 -13.14 17.98 5.48
N LYS A 212 -14.27 18.43 6.05
CA LYS A 212 -15.44 18.88 5.28
C LYS A 212 -15.14 20.13 4.44
N LEU A 213 -14.36 21.07 4.97
CA LEU A 213 -13.95 22.28 4.24
C LEU A 213 -13.00 21.90 3.08
N ALA A 214 -12.02 21.03 3.31
CA ALA A 214 -11.13 20.55 2.27
C ALA A 214 -11.88 19.82 1.14
N ASP A 215 -12.91 19.05 1.47
CA ASP A 215 -13.77 18.38 0.48
C ASP A 215 -14.57 19.38 -0.37
N LYS A 216 -15.15 20.41 0.25
CA LYS A 216 -15.85 21.49 -0.46
C LYS A 216 -14.94 22.28 -1.41
N ILE A 217 -13.71 22.55 -0.96
CA ILE A 217 -12.71 23.24 -1.78
C ILE A 217 -12.35 22.35 -2.99
N LYS A 218 -12.05 21.09 -2.76
CA LYS A 218 -11.72 20.13 -3.84
C LYS A 218 -12.82 20.02 -4.89
N GLN A 219 -14.09 19.99 -4.48
CA GLN A 219 -15.23 19.94 -5.41
C GLN A 219 -15.40 21.21 -6.27
N LYS A 220 -14.93 22.37 -5.80
CA LYS A 220 -14.94 23.62 -6.58
C LYS A 220 -13.88 23.69 -7.67
N PHE A 221 -12.79 22.95 -7.55
CA PHE A 221 -11.67 22.94 -8.51
C PHE A 221 -11.67 21.75 -9.46
N ILE A 222 -12.62 20.82 -9.34
CA ILE A 222 -12.79 19.65 -10.24
C ILE A 222 -13.90 19.92 -11.29
N LYS A 223 -14.51 21.10 -11.27
CA LYS A 223 -15.33 21.60 -12.37
C LYS A 223 -14.43 22.45 -13.26
#